data_0b5b7fcc05e91bae16782a40ffe9d4bf
#
_entry.id   0b5b7fcc05e91bae16782a40ffe9d4bf
#
_cell.length_a   1.000
_cell.length_b   1.000
_cell.length_c   1.000
_cell.angle_alpha   90.00
_cell.angle_beta   90.00
_cell.angle_gamma   90.00
#
_symmetry.space_group_name_H-M   'P 1'
#
loop_
_entity.id
_entity.type
_entity.pdbx_description
1 polymer ?
#
loop_
_entity_poly.entity_id
_entity_poly.type
_entity_poly.pdbx_seq_one_letter_code
_entity_poly.pdbx_strand_id
1 'polypeptide(L)'
;VYTDSANPHSAELKSFFSDFATTSSHLVVEQHEAPGRFEVKLLKDGADTGVVFRCIPGGHEFTSLLLAILNADGKGKNLPDETLVRRIQALRGPIHLTTYVSLTCTNCPDVVQALNIIALNHADFTHEIVDGALFQDEVNQLHLQGVPAVFSGEKLVHSGRGELSQLLDELEENFGVEDLPVEKIERSYDLVVVGGGPAGSAAAIYSARKGLHVAIVAERL
;
A
#
# COMPACT_ATOMS: atom_id res chain seq x y z
N VAL A 1 6.15 2.12 18.34
CA VAL A 1 6.29 3.58 18.24
C VAL A 1 7.68 3.96 18.69
N TYR A 2 8.45 4.61 17.84
CA TYR A 2 9.81 5.09 18.13
C TYR A 2 9.82 6.61 18.12
N THR A 3 10.26 7.21 19.22
CA THR A 3 10.25 8.67 19.38
C THR A 3 11.53 9.15 20.03
N ASP A 4 11.94 10.36 19.68
CA ASP A 4 12.97 11.12 20.36
C ASP A 4 12.30 12.13 21.32
N SER A 5 12.66 12.14 22.58
CA SER A 5 12.12 13.09 23.56
C SER A 5 12.43 14.55 23.22
N ALA A 6 13.45 14.79 22.39
CA ALA A 6 13.77 16.13 21.88
C ALA A 6 12.81 16.60 20.77
N ASN A 7 12.07 15.70 20.12
CA ASN A 7 11.10 16.07 19.09
C ASN A 7 9.79 16.57 19.73
N PRO A 8 9.34 17.81 19.43
CA PRO A 8 8.17 18.43 20.06
C PRO A 8 6.86 17.67 19.84
N HIS A 9 6.76 16.86 18.78
CA HIS A 9 5.57 16.08 18.43
C HIS A 9 5.55 14.67 19.06
N SER A 10 6.61 14.26 19.74
CA SER A 10 6.72 12.91 20.32
C SER A 10 5.64 12.60 21.36
N ALA A 11 5.28 13.58 22.18
CA ALA A 11 4.23 13.41 23.18
C ALA A 11 2.87 13.17 22.52
N GLU A 12 2.57 13.88 21.44
CA GLU A 12 1.32 13.77 20.69
C GLU A 12 1.24 12.40 19.98
N LEU A 13 2.33 11.95 19.32
CA LEU A 13 2.39 10.64 18.69
C LEU A 13 2.17 9.50 19.70
N LYS A 14 2.82 9.57 20.86
CA LYS A 14 2.64 8.59 21.95
C LYS A 14 1.20 8.56 22.47
N SER A 15 0.60 9.74 22.71
CA SER A 15 -0.80 9.85 23.15
C SER A 15 -1.76 9.27 22.11
N PHE A 16 -1.60 9.66 20.84
CA PHE A 16 -2.44 9.15 19.73
C PHE A 16 -2.48 7.63 19.71
N PHE A 17 -1.32 6.96 19.73
CA PHE A 17 -1.27 5.50 19.69
C PHE A 17 -1.68 4.83 21.00
N SER A 18 -1.49 5.48 22.14
CA SER A 18 -2.02 4.99 23.43
C SER A 18 -3.55 4.97 23.42
N ASP A 19 -4.17 6.06 22.96
CA ASP A 19 -5.63 6.15 22.84
C ASP A 19 -6.16 5.18 21.78
N PHE A 20 -5.47 5.09 20.63
CA PHE A 20 -5.82 4.17 19.57
C PHE A 20 -5.79 2.70 20.03
N ALA A 21 -4.83 2.30 20.85
CA ALA A 21 -4.74 0.94 21.38
C ALA A 21 -5.97 0.58 22.26
N THR A 22 -6.63 1.55 22.87
CA THR A 22 -7.84 1.27 23.68
C THR A 22 -9.04 0.83 22.85
N THR A 23 -9.03 1.05 21.54
CA THR A 23 -10.15 0.75 20.64
C THR A 23 -10.32 -0.75 20.36
N SER A 24 -9.28 -1.56 20.56
CA SER A 24 -9.32 -3.00 20.34
C SER A 24 -8.32 -3.75 21.22
N SER A 25 -8.74 -4.88 21.79
CA SER A 25 -7.85 -5.78 22.54
C SER A 25 -6.80 -6.51 21.67
N HIS A 26 -6.94 -6.43 20.34
CA HIS A 26 -5.96 -7.00 19.40
C HIS A 26 -4.82 -6.03 19.05
N LEU A 27 -4.92 -4.77 19.49
CA LEU A 27 -3.90 -3.76 19.26
C LEU A 27 -3.00 -3.67 20.48
N VAL A 28 -1.72 -3.90 20.28
CA VAL A 28 -0.67 -3.71 21.27
C VAL A 28 0.27 -2.60 20.79
N VAL A 29 0.48 -1.59 21.61
CA VAL A 29 1.38 -0.48 21.29
C VAL A 29 2.59 -0.55 22.21
N GLU A 30 3.75 -0.79 21.62
CA GLU A 30 5.04 -0.68 22.31
C GLU A 30 5.65 0.68 22.02
N GLN A 31 6.18 1.36 23.07
CA GLN A 31 6.82 2.66 22.95
C GLN A 31 8.31 2.55 23.29
N HIS A 32 9.14 3.09 22.40
CA HIS A 32 10.58 3.05 22.52
C HIS A 32 11.15 4.47 22.41
N GLU A 33 12.03 4.82 23.32
CA GLU A 33 12.84 6.03 23.19
C GLU A 33 13.99 5.75 22.21
N ALA A 34 14.09 6.54 21.15
CA ALA A 34 15.07 6.35 20.10
C ALA A 34 15.52 7.72 19.54
N PRO A 35 16.71 8.21 19.92
CA PRO A 35 17.20 9.50 19.47
C PRO A 35 17.17 9.65 17.93
N GLY A 36 16.67 10.78 17.45
CA GLY A 36 16.53 11.09 16.02
C GLY A 36 15.40 10.38 15.31
N ARG A 37 14.60 9.53 15.98
CA ARG A 37 13.49 8.81 15.34
C ARG A 37 12.13 9.41 15.72
N PHE A 38 11.26 9.45 14.73
CA PHE A 38 9.85 9.81 14.87
C PHE A 38 9.05 8.96 13.89
N GLU A 39 8.67 7.75 14.33
CA GLU A 39 8.04 6.78 13.44
C GLU A 39 7.21 5.74 14.18
N VAL A 40 6.28 5.15 13.46
CA VAL A 40 5.49 4.00 13.89
C VAL A 40 5.65 2.89 12.87
N LYS A 41 6.13 1.75 13.32
CA LYS A 41 6.19 0.53 12.53
C LYS A 41 4.97 -0.33 12.79
N LEU A 42 4.35 -0.81 11.72
CA LEU A 42 3.29 -1.79 11.82
C LEU A 42 3.90 -3.19 11.86
N LEU A 43 3.60 -3.92 12.93
CA LEU A 43 3.97 -5.32 13.08
C LEU A 43 2.73 -6.20 13.05
N LYS A 44 2.83 -7.37 12.46
CA LYS A 44 1.83 -8.43 12.56
C LYS A 44 2.43 -9.63 13.29
N ASP A 45 1.85 -10.00 14.43
CA ASP A 45 2.34 -11.12 15.25
C ASP A 45 3.86 -11.03 15.54
N GLY A 46 4.36 -9.80 15.74
CA GLY A 46 5.77 -9.50 15.98
C GLY A 46 6.66 -9.41 14.75
N ALA A 47 6.17 -9.77 13.55
CA ALA A 47 6.89 -9.63 12.30
C ALA A 47 6.70 -8.23 11.70
N ASP A 48 7.78 -7.65 11.14
CA ASP A 48 7.72 -6.37 10.43
C ASP A 48 6.92 -6.53 9.13
N THR A 49 5.97 -5.66 8.92
CA THR A 49 5.13 -5.65 7.71
C THR A 49 5.72 -4.81 6.58
N GLY A 50 6.81 -4.10 6.82
CA GLY A 50 7.36 -3.11 5.91
C GLY A 50 6.62 -1.77 5.87
N VAL A 51 5.52 -1.60 6.61
CA VAL A 51 4.75 -0.34 6.65
C VAL A 51 5.19 0.53 7.81
N VAL A 52 5.61 1.75 7.51
CA VAL A 52 6.14 2.72 8.48
C VAL A 52 5.45 4.07 8.30
N PHE A 53 4.94 4.63 9.39
CA PHE A 53 4.38 5.99 9.41
C PHE A 53 5.34 6.94 10.12
N ARG A 54 5.89 7.90 9.40
CA ARG A 54 6.66 9.04 9.92
C ARG A 54 5.75 10.26 9.98
N CYS A 55 4.63 10.09 10.64
CA CYS A 55 3.58 11.10 10.84
C CYS A 55 2.72 10.72 12.04
N ILE A 56 1.89 11.64 12.50
CA ILE A 56 0.72 11.33 13.31
C ILE A 56 -0.42 11.07 12.32
N PRO A 57 -0.84 9.81 12.08
CA PRO A 57 -1.70 9.47 10.96
C PRO A 57 -3.15 9.92 11.22
N GLY A 58 -3.36 11.24 11.13
CA GLY A 58 -4.64 11.92 11.24
C GLY A 58 -5.20 12.32 9.87
N GLY A 59 -6.28 13.13 9.88
CA GLY A 59 -6.89 13.62 8.66
C GLY A 59 -7.26 12.51 7.68
N HIS A 60 -6.89 12.67 6.42
CA HIS A 60 -7.17 11.68 5.38
C HIS A 60 -6.32 10.39 5.54
N GLU A 61 -5.14 10.45 6.17
CA GLU A 61 -4.28 9.29 6.37
C GLU A 61 -4.70 8.41 7.56
N PHE A 62 -5.66 8.83 8.36
CA PHE A 62 -6.23 7.95 9.40
C PHE A 62 -6.86 6.69 8.80
N THR A 63 -7.54 6.83 7.67
CA THR A 63 -8.09 5.67 6.94
C THR A 63 -6.99 4.77 6.41
N SER A 64 -5.85 5.33 5.97
CA SER A 64 -4.70 4.54 5.50
C SER A 64 -4.08 3.70 6.63
N LEU A 65 -3.99 4.24 7.85
CA LEU A 65 -3.59 3.48 9.03
C LEU A 65 -4.56 2.33 9.32
N LEU A 66 -5.88 2.61 9.36
CA LEU A 66 -6.89 1.59 9.63
C LEU A 66 -6.85 0.46 8.61
N LEU A 67 -6.75 0.80 7.32
CA LEU A 67 -6.69 -0.20 6.25
C LEU A 67 -5.37 -0.98 6.27
N ALA A 68 -4.23 -0.36 6.59
CA ALA A 68 -2.98 -1.09 6.74
C ALA A 68 -3.08 -2.18 7.81
N ILE A 69 -3.67 -1.86 8.97
CA ILE A 69 -3.89 -2.84 10.05
C ILE A 69 -4.85 -3.96 9.62
N LEU A 70 -5.99 -3.61 9.03
CA LEU A 70 -6.99 -4.60 8.61
C LEU A 70 -6.49 -5.47 7.44
N ASN A 71 -5.74 -4.88 6.50
CA ASN A 71 -5.18 -5.59 5.36
C ASN A 71 -4.04 -6.52 5.79
N ALA A 72 -3.25 -6.15 6.81
CA ALA A 72 -2.25 -7.04 7.40
C ALA A 72 -2.86 -8.34 7.93
N ASP A 73 -4.13 -8.28 8.41
CA ASP A 73 -4.88 -9.46 8.87
C ASP A 73 -5.75 -10.11 7.77
N GLY A 74 -5.66 -9.63 6.53
CA GLY A 74 -6.45 -10.15 5.40
C GLY A 74 -7.95 -9.86 5.48
N LYS A 75 -8.37 -8.92 6.35
CA LYS A 75 -9.78 -8.58 6.59
C LYS A 75 -10.18 -7.18 6.13
N GLY A 76 -9.27 -6.50 5.46
CA GLY A 76 -9.46 -5.12 5.02
C GLY A 76 -10.28 -5.00 3.75
N LYS A 77 -10.03 -3.92 3.03
CA LYS A 77 -10.67 -3.60 1.74
C LYS A 77 -9.62 -3.48 0.65
N ASN A 78 -10.10 -3.63 -0.59
CA ASN A 78 -9.25 -3.49 -1.78
C ASN A 78 -8.05 -4.46 -1.76
N LEU A 79 -8.23 -5.64 -1.18
CA LEU A 79 -7.21 -6.69 -1.19
C LEU A 79 -6.94 -7.10 -2.65
N PRO A 80 -5.67 -7.30 -3.02
CA PRO A 80 -5.30 -7.71 -4.36
C PRO A 80 -5.79 -9.15 -4.63
N ASP A 81 -6.15 -9.42 -5.87
CA ASP A 81 -6.39 -10.78 -6.31
C ASP A 81 -5.08 -11.58 -6.43
N GLU A 82 -5.20 -12.89 -6.69
CA GLU A 82 -4.03 -13.76 -6.81
C GLU A 82 -3.05 -13.32 -7.91
N THR A 83 -3.55 -12.71 -8.97
CA THR A 83 -2.71 -12.24 -10.10
C THR A 83 -1.87 -11.05 -9.67
N LEU A 84 -2.49 -10.07 -8.99
CA LEU A 84 -1.78 -8.91 -8.45
C LEU A 84 -0.81 -9.32 -7.35
N VAL A 85 -1.19 -10.25 -6.47
CA VAL A 85 -0.27 -10.77 -5.42
C VAL A 85 0.98 -11.40 -6.06
N ARG A 86 0.82 -12.19 -7.11
CA ARG A 86 1.97 -12.79 -7.83
C ARG A 86 2.86 -11.73 -8.47
N ARG A 87 2.28 -10.72 -9.10
CA ARG A 87 3.05 -9.60 -9.67
C ARG A 87 3.82 -8.85 -8.58
N ILE A 88 3.17 -8.56 -7.44
CA ILE A 88 3.84 -7.93 -6.29
C ILE A 88 5.02 -8.78 -5.82
N GLN A 89 4.82 -10.09 -5.65
CA GLN A 89 5.86 -11.01 -5.19
C GLN A 89 7.00 -11.19 -6.21
N ALA A 90 6.74 -10.91 -7.48
CA ALA A 90 7.74 -10.97 -8.54
C ALA A 90 8.62 -9.71 -8.62
N LEU A 91 8.29 -8.63 -7.94
CA LEU A 91 9.15 -7.44 -7.90
C LEU A 91 10.54 -7.79 -7.35
N ARG A 92 11.57 -7.26 -8.00
CA ARG A 92 12.95 -7.51 -7.55
C ARG A 92 13.30 -6.57 -6.41
N GLY A 93 13.44 -7.15 -5.21
CA GLY A 93 13.84 -6.44 -3.99
C GLY A 93 15.35 -6.38 -3.76
N PRO A 94 15.81 -5.70 -2.69
CA PRO A 94 14.98 -4.93 -1.76
C PRO A 94 14.51 -3.58 -2.32
N ILE A 95 13.27 -3.22 -2.00
CA ILE A 95 12.65 -1.95 -2.42
C ILE A 95 12.32 -1.13 -1.18
N HIS A 96 12.79 0.12 -1.15
CA HIS A 96 12.47 1.10 -0.11
C HIS A 96 11.85 2.32 -0.75
N LEU A 97 10.58 2.59 -0.42
CA LEU A 97 9.86 3.76 -0.92
C LEU A 97 9.46 4.68 0.22
N THR A 98 9.57 5.96 -0.05
CA THR A 98 9.08 7.04 0.83
C THR A 98 8.02 7.83 0.10
N THR A 99 6.79 7.85 0.65
CA THR A 99 5.70 8.68 0.14
C THR A 99 5.53 9.91 1.00
N TYR A 100 5.79 11.08 0.42
CA TYR A 100 5.49 12.35 1.06
C TYR A 100 4.02 12.71 0.85
N VAL A 101 3.36 13.04 1.95
CA VAL A 101 1.93 13.35 2.00
C VAL A 101 1.67 14.66 2.73
N SER A 102 0.44 15.15 2.60
CA SER A 102 -0.16 16.11 3.52
C SER A 102 -1.43 15.51 4.09
N LEU A 103 -1.66 15.66 5.39
CA LEU A 103 -2.85 15.10 6.05
C LEU A 103 -4.18 15.67 5.54
N THR A 104 -4.13 16.78 4.79
CA THR A 104 -5.28 17.41 4.13
C THR A 104 -5.41 17.07 2.64
N CYS A 105 -4.47 16.29 2.09
CA CYS A 105 -4.46 15.89 0.69
C CYS A 105 -5.51 14.78 0.44
N THR A 106 -6.43 15.02 -0.50
CA THR A 106 -7.50 14.05 -0.81
C THR A 106 -7.06 12.91 -1.73
N ASN A 107 -5.93 13.08 -2.43
CA ASN A 107 -5.38 12.08 -3.37
C ASN A 107 -4.28 11.20 -2.73
N CYS A 108 -3.70 11.63 -1.61
CA CYS A 108 -2.61 10.92 -0.96
C CYS A 108 -3.02 9.51 -0.47
N PRO A 109 -4.22 9.32 0.13
CA PRO A 109 -4.62 8.01 0.62
C PRO A 109 -4.66 6.91 -0.43
N ASP A 110 -5.02 7.20 -1.68
CA ASP A 110 -5.09 6.19 -2.74
C ASP A 110 -3.70 5.59 -3.01
N VAL A 111 -2.68 6.44 -3.11
CA VAL A 111 -1.29 6.04 -3.32
C VAL A 111 -0.72 5.33 -2.09
N VAL A 112 -0.95 5.89 -0.89
CA VAL A 112 -0.49 5.31 0.37
C VAL A 112 -1.06 3.92 0.59
N GLN A 113 -2.37 3.74 0.41
CA GLN A 113 -3.03 2.46 0.59
C GLN A 113 -2.57 1.41 -0.43
N ALA A 114 -2.38 1.81 -1.68
CA ALA A 114 -1.87 0.93 -2.72
C ALA A 114 -0.44 0.44 -2.41
N LEU A 115 0.46 1.34 -2.02
CA LEU A 115 1.83 0.96 -1.66
C LEU A 115 1.90 0.17 -0.34
N ASN A 116 1.03 0.44 0.63
CA ASN A 116 0.89 -0.38 1.82
C ASN A 116 0.46 -1.82 1.47
N ILE A 117 -0.46 -2.00 0.50
CA ILE A 117 -0.85 -3.34 0.02
C ILE A 117 0.37 -4.05 -0.60
N ILE A 118 1.20 -3.35 -1.35
CA ILE A 118 2.44 -3.94 -1.91
C ILE A 118 3.38 -4.35 -0.78
N ALA A 119 3.64 -3.49 0.20
CA ALA A 119 4.49 -3.80 1.34
C ALA A 119 4.00 -5.03 2.14
N LEU A 120 2.69 -5.13 2.35
CA LEU A 120 2.08 -6.28 3.05
C LEU A 120 2.17 -7.61 2.29
N ASN A 121 2.45 -7.58 0.99
CA ASN A 121 2.49 -8.78 0.13
C ASN A 121 3.88 -9.09 -0.45
N HIS A 122 4.92 -8.31 -0.10
CA HIS A 122 6.29 -8.48 -0.56
C HIS A 122 7.28 -8.44 0.59
N ALA A 123 8.07 -9.49 0.77
CA ALA A 123 8.94 -9.66 1.94
C ALA A 123 10.05 -8.60 2.07
N ASP A 124 10.58 -8.14 0.94
CA ASP A 124 11.70 -7.20 0.87
C ASP A 124 11.24 -5.81 0.40
N PHE A 125 10.05 -5.39 0.83
CA PHE A 125 9.49 -4.07 0.50
C PHE A 125 9.23 -3.27 1.76
N THR A 126 9.70 -2.03 1.80
CA THR A 126 9.42 -1.08 2.88
C THR A 126 8.77 0.16 2.29
N HIS A 127 7.67 0.59 2.89
CA HIS A 127 6.97 1.82 2.54
C HIS A 127 6.89 2.75 3.75
N GLU A 128 7.54 3.91 3.65
CA GLU A 128 7.48 4.98 4.64
C GLU A 128 6.50 6.06 4.19
N ILE A 129 5.58 6.45 5.07
CA ILE A 129 4.64 7.54 4.86
C ILE A 129 5.11 8.74 5.69
N VAL A 130 5.45 9.84 5.04
CA VAL A 130 6.05 11.03 5.66
C VAL A 130 5.11 12.22 5.52
N ASP A 131 4.69 12.81 6.65
CA ASP A 131 4.01 14.10 6.62
C ASP A 131 5.00 15.21 6.31
N GLY A 132 4.91 15.78 5.11
CA GLY A 132 5.78 16.87 4.67
C GLY A 132 5.74 18.11 5.58
N ALA A 133 4.68 18.30 6.36
CA ALA A 133 4.59 19.40 7.32
C ALA A 133 5.57 19.23 8.50
N LEU A 134 5.83 17.98 8.91
CA LEU A 134 6.75 17.66 10.01
C LEU A 134 8.21 17.52 9.56
N PHE A 135 8.45 17.24 8.27
CA PHE A 135 9.78 16.96 7.70
C PHE A 135 10.14 17.95 6.59
N GLN A 136 10.05 19.25 6.91
CA GLN A 136 10.29 20.33 5.95
C GLN A 136 11.70 20.34 5.35
N ASP A 137 12.71 19.89 6.10
CA ASP A 137 14.09 19.81 5.60
C ASP A 137 14.19 18.79 4.45
N GLU A 138 13.54 17.63 4.59
CA GLU A 138 13.48 16.61 3.53
C GLU A 138 12.71 17.13 2.31
N VAL A 139 11.56 17.80 2.53
CA VAL A 139 10.77 18.45 1.48
C VAL A 139 11.59 19.44 0.68
N ASN A 140 12.36 20.29 1.37
CA ASN A 140 13.22 21.29 0.73
C ASN A 140 14.40 20.65 -0.02
N GLN A 141 15.04 19.65 0.55
CA GLN A 141 16.16 18.92 -0.05
C GLN A 141 15.74 18.21 -1.34
N LEU A 142 14.56 17.60 -1.35
CA LEU A 142 14.02 16.91 -2.52
C LEU A 142 13.32 17.85 -3.53
N HIS A 143 13.24 19.14 -3.23
CA HIS A 143 12.55 20.15 -4.06
C HIS A 143 11.11 19.75 -4.40
N LEU A 144 10.36 19.21 -3.42
CA LEU A 144 9.00 18.73 -3.61
C LEU A 144 8.07 19.87 -4.05
N GLN A 145 7.35 19.65 -5.15
CA GLN A 145 6.40 20.62 -5.70
C GLN A 145 4.94 20.31 -5.36
N GLY A 146 4.68 19.09 -4.91
CA GLY A 146 3.32 18.65 -4.60
C GLY A 146 3.29 17.24 -4.00
N VAL A 147 2.12 16.85 -3.50
CA VAL A 147 1.87 15.55 -2.87
C VAL A 147 0.60 14.90 -3.47
N PRO A 148 0.52 13.56 -3.51
CA PRO A 148 1.56 12.60 -3.08
C PRO A 148 2.76 12.59 -4.01
N ALA A 149 3.94 12.33 -3.46
CA ALA A 149 5.16 12.11 -4.21
C ALA A 149 5.94 10.93 -3.60
N VAL A 150 6.28 9.95 -4.43
CA VAL A 150 6.91 8.69 -4.04
C VAL A 150 8.35 8.67 -4.50
N PHE A 151 9.26 8.41 -3.59
CA PHE A 151 10.70 8.37 -3.83
C PHE A 151 11.30 7.02 -3.48
N SER A 152 12.36 6.65 -4.21
CA SER A 152 13.33 5.64 -3.83
C SER A 152 14.68 6.31 -3.64
N GLY A 153 15.09 6.54 -2.40
CA GLY A 153 16.17 7.49 -2.09
C GLY A 153 15.83 8.89 -2.59
N GLU A 154 16.67 9.45 -3.47
CA GLU A 154 16.46 10.77 -4.09
C GLU A 154 15.73 10.69 -5.45
N LYS A 155 15.47 9.49 -5.97
CA LYS A 155 14.81 9.30 -7.25
C LYS A 155 13.30 9.37 -7.09
N LEU A 156 12.65 10.30 -7.78
CA LEU A 156 11.18 10.33 -7.90
C LEU A 156 10.71 9.12 -8.71
N VAL A 157 9.85 8.31 -8.13
CA VAL A 157 9.25 7.11 -8.75
C VAL A 157 7.86 7.42 -9.27
N HIS A 158 7.04 8.11 -8.45
CA HIS A 158 5.66 8.45 -8.81
C HIS A 158 5.26 9.82 -8.24
N SER A 159 4.36 10.52 -8.90
CA SER A 159 3.79 11.80 -8.42
C SER A 159 2.36 11.95 -8.87
N GLY A 160 1.51 12.42 -7.96
CA GLY A 160 0.08 12.63 -8.22
C GLY A 160 -0.76 11.39 -7.91
N ARG A 161 -1.94 11.30 -8.50
CA ARG A 161 -2.84 10.15 -8.31
C ARG A 161 -2.25 8.88 -8.86
N GLY A 162 -2.48 7.76 -8.19
CA GLY A 162 -2.07 6.43 -8.64
C GLY A 162 -2.97 5.35 -8.05
N GLU A 163 -3.36 4.40 -8.87
CA GLU A 163 -4.05 3.18 -8.45
C GLU A 163 -3.05 2.02 -8.33
N LEU A 164 -3.41 0.96 -7.61
CA LEU A 164 -2.52 -0.18 -7.34
C LEU A 164 -1.90 -0.77 -8.62
N SER A 165 -2.69 -0.99 -9.66
CA SER A 165 -2.20 -1.55 -10.94
C SER A 165 -1.18 -0.65 -11.63
N GLN A 166 -1.46 0.66 -11.69
CA GLN A 166 -0.57 1.64 -12.29
C GLN A 166 0.75 1.74 -11.52
N LEU A 167 0.68 1.86 -10.18
CA LEU A 167 1.87 1.91 -9.34
C LEU A 167 2.72 0.65 -9.47
N LEU A 168 2.07 -0.51 -9.59
CA LEU A 168 2.76 -1.78 -9.80
C LEU A 168 3.48 -1.82 -11.16
N ASP A 169 2.84 -1.34 -12.24
CA ASP A 169 3.47 -1.21 -13.56
C ASP A 169 4.74 -0.33 -13.49
N GLU A 170 4.64 0.83 -12.82
CA GLU A 170 5.77 1.75 -12.63
C GLU A 170 6.89 1.12 -11.78
N LEU A 171 6.55 0.31 -10.76
CA LEU A 171 7.55 -0.40 -9.95
C LEU A 171 8.23 -1.52 -10.73
N GLU A 172 7.50 -2.27 -11.54
CA GLU A 172 8.06 -3.30 -12.44
C GLU A 172 9.07 -2.67 -13.43
N GLU A 173 8.75 -1.49 -13.99
CA GLU A 173 9.65 -0.74 -14.88
C GLU A 173 10.89 -0.22 -14.14
N ASN A 174 10.74 0.26 -12.90
CA ASN A 174 11.82 0.87 -12.14
C ASN A 174 12.78 -0.13 -11.49
N PHE A 175 12.26 -1.26 -10.99
CA PHE A 175 13.01 -2.24 -10.20
C PHE A 175 13.19 -3.58 -10.91
N GLY A 176 12.36 -3.85 -11.92
CA GLY A 176 12.34 -5.12 -12.62
C GLY A 176 11.58 -6.21 -11.88
N VAL A 177 11.42 -7.33 -12.54
CA VAL A 177 10.72 -8.50 -12.00
C VAL A 177 11.64 -9.73 -12.03
N GLU A 178 11.40 -10.63 -11.10
CA GLU A 178 12.01 -11.96 -11.07
C GLU A 178 11.14 -12.95 -11.82
N ASP A 179 11.79 -13.89 -12.51
CA ASP A 179 11.09 -15.03 -13.10
C ASP A 179 10.64 -15.99 -11.99
N LEU A 180 9.51 -15.70 -11.37
CA LEU A 180 8.92 -16.66 -10.46
C LEU A 180 8.43 -17.88 -11.25
N PRO A 181 8.60 -19.11 -10.73
CA PRO A 181 8.06 -20.29 -11.36
C PRO A 181 6.54 -20.14 -11.48
N VAL A 182 6.07 -19.95 -12.71
CA VAL A 182 4.65 -19.86 -13.01
C VAL A 182 4.08 -21.26 -12.90
N GLU A 183 3.34 -21.54 -11.84
CA GLU A 183 2.50 -22.72 -11.82
C GLU A 183 1.45 -22.55 -12.90
N LYS A 184 1.57 -23.31 -13.98
CA LYS A 184 0.67 -23.22 -15.14
C LYS A 184 -0.71 -23.70 -14.70
N ILE A 185 -1.60 -22.75 -14.34
CA ILE A 185 -2.98 -23.07 -14.03
C ILE A 185 -3.73 -23.25 -15.36
N GLU A 186 -3.97 -24.48 -15.72
CA GLU A 186 -4.85 -24.81 -16.86
C GLU A 186 -6.29 -24.91 -16.38
N ARG A 187 -7.15 -24.11 -16.97
CA ARG A 187 -8.60 -24.17 -16.75
C ARG A 187 -9.29 -24.36 -18.09
N SER A 188 -10.33 -25.20 -18.11
CA SER A 188 -11.12 -25.44 -19.32
C SER A 188 -12.47 -24.76 -19.20
N TYR A 189 -12.88 -24.07 -20.22
CA TYR A 189 -14.16 -23.40 -20.33
C TYR A 189 -14.77 -23.71 -21.69
N ASP A 190 -16.11 -23.73 -21.77
CA ASP A 190 -16.84 -23.87 -23.04
C ASP A 190 -16.75 -22.58 -23.86
N LEU A 191 -16.64 -21.43 -23.19
CA LEU A 191 -16.53 -20.10 -23.79
C LEU A 191 -15.65 -19.17 -22.96
N VAL A 192 -14.73 -18.50 -23.62
CA VAL A 192 -13.94 -17.39 -23.03
C VAL A 192 -14.31 -16.10 -23.75
N VAL A 193 -14.79 -15.12 -22.98
CA VAL A 193 -15.12 -13.77 -23.46
C VAL A 193 -13.98 -12.84 -23.10
N VAL A 194 -13.36 -12.19 -24.09
CA VAL A 194 -12.32 -11.18 -23.88
C VAL A 194 -12.95 -9.80 -23.92
N GLY A 195 -12.87 -9.09 -22.79
CA GLY A 195 -13.47 -7.78 -22.55
C GLY A 195 -14.69 -7.83 -21.64
N GLY A 196 -14.64 -7.05 -20.53
CA GLY A 196 -15.70 -6.95 -19.50
C GLY A 196 -16.72 -5.83 -19.75
N GLY A 197 -16.70 -5.16 -20.92
CA GLY A 197 -17.67 -4.12 -21.26
C GLY A 197 -19.10 -4.65 -21.44
N PRO A 198 -20.09 -3.77 -21.71
CA PRO A 198 -21.50 -4.15 -21.78
C PRO A 198 -21.79 -5.32 -22.75
N ALA A 199 -21.10 -5.35 -23.89
CA ALA A 199 -21.26 -6.43 -24.89
C ALA A 199 -20.69 -7.77 -24.38
N GLY A 200 -19.47 -7.75 -23.81
CA GLY A 200 -18.83 -8.95 -23.26
C GLY A 200 -19.61 -9.51 -22.06
N SER A 201 -20.04 -8.64 -21.16
CA SER A 201 -20.86 -9.04 -20.00
C SER A 201 -22.19 -9.64 -20.45
N ALA A 202 -22.86 -9.04 -21.46
CA ALA A 202 -24.08 -9.60 -22.02
C ALA A 202 -23.85 -10.98 -22.64
N ALA A 203 -22.79 -11.14 -23.46
CA ALA A 203 -22.45 -12.41 -24.09
C ALA A 203 -22.19 -13.50 -23.04
N ALA A 204 -21.43 -13.19 -22.00
CA ALA A 204 -21.13 -14.12 -20.92
C ALA A 204 -22.39 -14.54 -20.16
N ILE A 205 -23.26 -13.58 -19.78
CA ILE A 205 -24.52 -13.86 -19.08
C ILE A 205 -25.45 -14.76 -19.90
N TYR A 206 -25.62 -14.44 -21.19
CA TYR A 206 -26.49 -15.23 -22.06
C TYR A 206 -25.96 -16.66 -22.28
N SER A 207 -24.65 -16.80 -22.39
CA SER A 207 -24.00 -18.10 -22.56
C SER A 207 -24.10 -18.94 -21.27
N ALA A 208 -23.84 -18.33 -20.12
CA ALA A 208 -23.98 -18.99 -18.82
C ALA A 208 -25.43 -19.44 -18.54
N ARG A 209 -26.43 -18.62 -18.93
CA ARG A 209 -27.86 -19.00 -18.83
C ARG A 209 -28.24 -20.21 -19.70
N LYS A 210 -27.46 -20.49 -20.74
CA LYS A 210 -27.62 -21.72 -21.57
C LYS A 210 -26.87 -22.93 -21.01
N GLY A 211 -26.27 -22.80 -19.83
CA GLY A 211 -25.56 -23.89 -19.16
C GLY A 211 -24.11 -24.04 -19.58
N LEU A 212 -23.53 -23.09 -20.33
CA LEU A 212 -22.12 -23.11 -20.68
C LEU A 212 -21.26 -22.66 -19.48
N HIS A 213 -20.11 -23.28 -19.33
CA HIS A 213 -19.08 -22.86 -18.38
C HIS A 213 -18.26 -21.72 -19.03
N VAL A 214 -18.47 -20.50 -18.54
CA VAL A 214 -17.98 -19.28 -19.19
C VAL A 214 -16.93 -18.59 -18.32
N ALA A 215 -15.84 -18.14 -18.94
CA ALA A 215 -14.90 -17.19 -18.32
C ALA A 215 -14.99 -15.82 -19.02
N ILE A 216 -14.80 -14.76 -18.26
CA ILE A 216 -14.56 -13.40 -18.77
C ILE A 216 -13.11 -13.05 -18.45
N VAL A 217 -12.35 -12.64 -19.45
CA VAL A 217 -11.03 -12.06 -19.30
C VAL A 217 -11.14 -10.57 -19.57
N ALA A 218 -10.94 -9.76 -18.56
CA ALA A 218 -11.08 -8.31 -18.64
C ALA A 218 -10.05 -7.63 -17.75
N GLU A 219 -9.60 -6.48 -18.18
CA GLU A 219 -8.69 -5.64 -17.39
C GLU A 219 -9.44 -5.00 -16.20
N ARG A 220 -10.74 -4.70 -16.40
CA ARG A 220 -11.67 -4.22 -15.36
C ARG A 220 -13.06 -4.82 -15.58
N LEU A 221 -13.76 -5.10 -14.50
CA LEU A 221 -15.17 -5.47 -14.46
C LEU A 221 -16.00 -4.30 -13.96
#